data_cf247983f2484fa73dadbe586fdace39
#
_entry.id   cf247983f2484fa73dadbe586fdace39
#
_cell.length_a   1.000
_cell.length_b   1.000
_cell.length_c   1.000
_cell.angle_alpha   90.00
_cell.angle_beta   90.00
_cell.angle_gamma   90.00
#
_symmetry.space_group_name_H-M   'P 1'
#
loop_
_entity.id
_entity.type
_entity.pdbx_description
1 polymer ?
#
loop_
_entity_poly.entity_id
_entity_poly.type
_entity_poly.pdbx_seq_one_letter_code
_entity_poly.pdbx_strand_id
1 'polypeptide(L)'
;MTSPQVEQPPITPRQREVLGFIARFYADHGYAVTNRQICKAFKFASPNAAVMHLKALRRRDLVTWQPGEARTIRPTQAGVELLEGNSDG
;
A
#
# COMPACT_ATOMS: atom_id res chain seq x y z
N MET A 1 -0.73 -27.51 10.65
CA MET A 1 -0.65 -27.29 10.12
C MET A 1 -0.83 -26.61 9.55
N THR A 2 -0.65 -26.28 9.24
CA THR A 2 -0.66 -25.63 8.67
C THR A 2 -0.97 -25.26 7.83
N SER A 3 -1.24 -24.98 7.40
CA SER A 3 -1.52 -24.62 6.52
C SER A 3 -1.15 -24.01 5.80
N PRO A 4 -1.08 -23.96 5.23
CA PRO A 4 -0.59 -23.35 4.40
C PRO A 4 -1.05 -22.45 3.90
N GLN A 5 -1.10 -21.91 3.91
CA GLN A 5 -1.43 -21.15 3.45
C GLN A 5 -1.12 -20.80 2.54
N VAL A 6 -1.46 -20.75 2.04
CA VAL A 6 -1.24 -20.39 1.09
C VAL A 6 -0.57 -19.48 0.97
N GLU A 7 0.12 -19.47 0.67
CA GLU A 7 0.80 -18.60 0.61
C GLU A 7 0.78 -17.70 -0.28
N GLN A 8 0.56 -16.53 0.02
CA GLN A 8 0.73 -15.48 -0.89
C GLN A 8 2.18 -15.12 -0.95
N PRO A 9 2.70 -14.74 -2.10
CA PRO A 9 4.08 -14.29 -2.16
C PRO A 9 4.26 -13.05 -1.32
N PRO A 10 5.44 -12.81 -0.79
CA PRO A 10 5.68 -11.58 -0.05
C PRO A 10 5.56 -10.38 -0.98
N ILE A 11 5.28 -9.23 -0.42
CA ILE A 11 5.23 -8.04 -1.26
C ILE A 11 6.62 -7.72 -1.74
N THR A 12 6.69 -7.09 -2.91
CA THR A 12 7.97 -6.74 -3.49
C THR A 12 8.53 -5.51 -2.79
N PRO A 13 9.84 -5.27 -2.93
CA PRO A 13 10.41 -4.05 -2.36
C PRO A 13 9.73 -2.79 -2.86
N ARG A 14 9.37 -2.75 -4.14
CA ARG A 14 8.67 -1.57 -4.67
C ARG A 14 7.30 -1.41 -4.04
N GLN A 15 6.58 -2.50 -3.88
CA GLN A 15 5.28 -2.44 -3.23
C GLN A 15 5.40 -1.94 -1.80
N ARG A 16 6.44 -2.38 -1.11
CA ARG A 16 6.67 -1.91 0.25
C ARG A 16 6.97 -0.42 0.27
N GLU A 17 7.73 0.08 -0.70
CA GLU A 17 8.00 1.50 -0.78
C GLU A 17 6.73 2.30 -1.01
N VAL A 18 5.84 1.80 -1.87
CA VAL A 18 4.58 2.47 -2.12
C VAL A 18 3.75 2.51 -0.84
N LEU A 19 3.68 1.39 -0.14
CA LEU A 19 2.95 1.34 1.12
C LEU A 19 3.52 2.32 2.13
N GLY A 20 4.86 2.38 2.24
CA GLY A 20 5.50 3.31 3.14
C GLY A 20 5.18 4.76 2.81
N PHE A 21 5.17 5.08 1.51
CA PHE A 21 4.84 6.43 1.08
C PHE A 21 3.40 6.77 1.45
N ILE A 22 2.47 5.84 1.25
CA ILE A 22 1.08 6.06 1.59
C ILE A 22 0.93 6.35 3.08
N ALA A 23 1.57 5.54 3.90
CA ALA A 23 1.46 5.70 5.35
C ALA A 23 2.09 7.00 5.82
N ARG A 24 3.29 7.31 5.30
CA ARG A 24 3.97 8.53 5.70
C ARG A 24 3.22 9.76 5.25
N PHE A 25 2.67 9.73 4.04
CA PHE A 25 1.92 10.87 3.53
C PHE A 25 0.73 11.16 4.44
N TYR A 26 0.02 10.12 4.83
CA TYR A 26 -1.14 10.29 5.69
C TYR A 26 -0.72 10.82 7.06
N ALA A 27 0.38 10.32 7.60
CA ALA A 27 0.85 10.77 8.90
C ALA A 27 1.31 12.23 8.84
N ASP A 28 1.96 12.62 7.74
CA ASP A 28 2.53 13.97 7.65
C ASP A 28 1.48 15.01 7.31
N HIS A 29 0.47 14.66 6.52
CA HIS A 29 -0.46 15.66 6.00
C HIS A 29 -1.84 15.59 6.62
N GLY A 30 -2.19 14.48 7.23
CA GLY A 30 -3.51 14.34 7.82
C GLY A 30 -4.60 14.00 6.83
N TYR A 31 -4.24 13.74 5.56
CA TYR A 31 -5.20 13.30 4.56
C TYR A 31 -4.53 12.31 3.63
N ALA A 32 -5.34 11.59 2.87
CA ALA A 32 -4.84 10.49 2.08
C ALA A 32 -4.19 10.97 0.79
N VAL A 33 -3.22 10.20 0.32
CA VAL A 33 -2.54 10.47 -0.94
C VAL A 33 -3.45 10.10 -2.09
N THR A 34 -3.23 10.71 -3.26
CA THR A 34 -3.95 10.36 -4.48
C THR A 34 -3.08 9.49 -5.35
N ASN A 35 -3.72 8.79 -6.30
CA ASN A 35 -3.01 8.01 -7.31
C ASN A 35 -2.00 8.86 -8.04
N ARG A 36 -2.40 10.08 -8.42
CA ARG A 36 -1.52 10.95 -9.15
C ARG A 36 -0.27 11.29 -8.36
N GLN A 37 -0.45 11.52 -7.07
CA GLN A 37 0.69 11.84 -6.22
C GLN A 37 1.64 10.66 -6.09
N ILE A 38 1.10 9.45 -6.03
CA ILE A 38 1.94 8.26 -6.00
C ILE A 38 2.73 8.15 -7.29
N CYS A 39 2.07 8.33 -8.42
CA CYS A 39 2.74 8.24 -9.71
C CYS A 39 3.86 9.24 -9.82
N LYS A 40 3.62 10.45 -9.34
CA LYS A 40 4.61 11.50 -9.41
C LYS A 40 5.80 11.21 -8.51
N ALA A 41 5.52 10.74 -7.31
CA ALA A 41 6.57 10.48 -6.33
C ALA A 41 7.49 9.36 -6.79
N PHE A 42 6.93 8.34 -7.43
CA PHE A 42 7.70 7.19 -7.85
C PHE A 42 8.09 7.24 -9.32
N LYS A 43 7.68 8.29 -10.01
CA LYS A 43 8.00 8.48 -11.43
C LYS A 43 7.53 7.31 -12.27
N PHE A 44 6.33 6.84 -11.98
CA PHE A 44 5.73 5.78 -12.77
C PHE A 44 5.36 6.32 -14.15
N ALA A 45 5.54 5.47 -15.15
CA ALA A 45 5.30 5.88 -16.52
C ALA A 45 3.83 6.14 -16.81
N SER A 46 2.94 5.49 -16.08
CA SER A 46 1.52 5.68 -16.31
C SER A 46 0.78 5.55 -14.99
N PRO A 47 -0.44 6.12 -14.93
CA PRO A 47 -1.24 5.97 -13.71
C PRO A 47 -1.56 4.51 -13.40
N ASN A 48 -1.61 3.68 -14.43
CA ASN A 48 -1.93 2.28 -14.23
C ASN A 48 -0.87 1.57 -13.40
N ALA A 49 0.37 2.01 -13.47
CA ALA A 49 1.42 1.40 -12.66
C ALA A 49 1.13 1.53 -11.19
N ALA A 50 0.69 2.72 -10.76
CA ALA A 50 0.32 2.91 -9.37
C ALA A 50 -0.87 2.03 -9.00
N VAL A 51 -1.85 1.96 -9.89
CA VAL A 51 -3.04 1.15 -9.63
C VAL A 51 -2.65 -0.31 -9.43
N MET A 52 -1.73 -0.83 -10.21
CA MET A 52 -1.32 -2.22 -10.08
C MET A 52 -0.67 -2.48 -8.74
N HIS A 53 0.17 -1.57 -8.29
CA HIS A 53 0.77 -1.73 -6.97
C HIS A 53 -0.28 -1.63 -5.87
N LEU A 54 -1.22 -0.70 -6.02
CA LEU A 54 -2.27 -0.55 -5.03
C LEU A 54 -3.15 -1.78 -4.95
N LYS A 55 -3.50 -2.36 -6.09
CA LYS A 55 -4.33 -3.56 -6.09
C LYS A 55 -3.61 -4.72 -5.46
N ALA A 56 -2.31 -4.85 -5.68
CA ALA A 56 -1.54 -5.91 -5.07
C ALA A 56 -1.51 -5.75 -3.55
N LEU A 57 -1.33 -4.53 -3.08
CA LEU A 57 -1.33 -4.27 -1.65
C LEU A 57 -2.70 -4.51 -1.04
N ARG A 58 -3.76 -4.11 -1.75
CA ARG A 58 -5.11 -4.29 -1.25
C ARG A 58 -5.46 -5.77 -1.16
N ARG A 59 -5.00 -6.54 -2.12
CA ARG A 59 -5.24 -7.98 -2.12
C ARG A 59 -4.64 -8.63 -0.87
N ARG A 60 -3.58 -8.03 -0.35
CA ARG A 60 -2.94 -8.51 0.87
C ARG A 60 -3.48 -7.83 2.12
N ASP A 61 -4.51 -7.00 1.94
CA ASP A 61 -5.14 -6.30 3.06
C ASP A 61 -4.20 -5.31 3.74
N LEU A 62 -3.29 -4.73 2.98
CA LEU A 62 -2.33 -3.78 3.51
C LEU A 62 -2.75 -2.33 3.27
N VAL A 63 -3.61 -2.09 2.28
CA VAL A 63 -4.20 -0.77 2.05
C VAL A 63 -5.67 -0.94 1.73
N THR A 64 -6.39 0.15 1.84
CA THR A 64 -7.81 0.18 1.49
C THR A 64 -8.14 1.54 0.87
N TRP A 65 -9.20 1.58 0.08
CA TRP A 65 -9.71 2.84 -0.46
C TRP A 65 -11.15 2.65 -0.89
N GLN A 66 -11.84 3.77 -1.09
CA GLN A 66 -13.21 3.75 -1.58
C GLN A 66 -13.20 3.94 -3.07
N PRO A 67 -13.70 2.99 -3.83
CA PRO A 67 -13.72 3.12 -5.29
C PRO A 67 -14.47 4.38 -5.70
N GLY A 68 -13.90 5.07 -6.66
CA GLY A 68 -14.55 6.27 -7.18
C GLY A 68 -14.38 7.51 -6.36
N GLU A 69 -13.72 7.43 -5.20
CA GLU A 69 -13.52 8.62 -4.38
C GLU A 69 -12.03 8.89 -4.23
N ALA A 70 -11.66 10.11 -4.49
CA ALA A 70 -10.27 10.52 -4.34
C ALA A 70 -9.93 10.66 -2.86
N ARG A 71 -8.65 10.55 -2.56
CA ARG A 71 -8.12 10.80 -1.24
C ARG A 71 -8.68 9.86 -0.17
N THR A 72 -8.94 8.62 -0.56
CA THR A 72 -9.38 7.63 0.41
C THR A 72 -8.38 6.50 0.59
N ILE A 73 -7.23 6.55 -0.09
CA ILE A 73 -6.21 5.51 0.02
C ILE A 73 -5.50 5.65 1.35
N ARG A 74 -5.54 4.59 2.15
CA ARG A 74 -4.84 4.61 3.44
C ARG A 74 -4.34 3.22 3.78
N PRO A 75 -3.31 3.14 4.64
CA PRO A 75 -2.84 1.83 5.08
C PRO A 75 -3.85 1.24 6.05
N THR A 76 -3.93 -0.07 6.06
CA THR A 76 -4.70 -0.77 7.08
C THR A 76 -3.82 -0.95 8.32
N GLN A 77 -4.42 -1.46 9.38
CA GLN A 77 -3.64 -1.79 10.56
C GLN A 77 -2.53 -2.79 10.21
N ALA A 78 -2.85 -3.78 9.40
CA ALA A 78 -1.86 -4.76 8.96
C ALA A 78 -0.73 -4.08 8.19
N GLY A 79 -1.08 -3.10 7.35
CA GLY A 79 -0.07 -2.38 6.60
C GLY A 79 0.87 -1.60 7.48
N VAL A 80 0.32 -0.94 8.49
CA VAL A 80 1.14 -0.18 9.43
C VAL A 80 2.08 -1.11 10.18
N GLU A 81 1.56 -2.24 10.63
CA GLU A 81 2.35 -3.19 11.37
C GLU A 81 3.49 -3.76 10.54
N LEU A 82 3.22 -4.01 9.28
CA LEU A 82 4.26 -4.49 8.39
C LEU A 82 5.39 -3.49 8.27
N LEU A 83 5.04 -2.21 8.14
CA LEU A 83 6.06 -1.17 8.01
C LEU A 83 6.87 -1.00 9.28
N GLU A 84 6.25 -1.25 10.41
CA GLU A 84 6.95 -1.13 11.68
C GLU A 84 7.84 -2.32 11.98
N GLY A 85 7.74 -3.36 11.16
CA GLY A 85 8.58 -4.52 11.39
C GLY A 85 8.10 -5.42 12.48
N ASN A 86 6.87 -5.23 12.92
CA ASN A 86 6.36 -6.03 14.02
C ASN A 86 6.15 -7.45 13.66
N SER A 87 6.00 -7.70 12.38
CA SER A 87 5.64 -9.04 11.99
C SER A 87 6.70 -10.04 12.29
N ASP A 88 7.90 -9.58 12.49
CA ASP A 88 8.89 -10.53 12.74
C ASP A 88 8.91 -10.89 14.16
N GLY A 89 8.13 -10.23 14.86
CA GLY A 89 7.88 -10.57 16.23
C GLY A 89 9.07 -11.08 16.82
#